data_ab1e528dc6b70cf5db86461d0c5229be
#
_entry.id   ab1e528dc6b70cf5db86461d0c5229be
#
_cell.length_a   1.000
_cell.length_b   1.000
_cell.length_c   1.000
_cell.angle_alpha   90.00
_cell.angle_beta   90.00
_cell.angle_gamma   90.00
#
_symmetry.space_group_name_H-M   'P 1'
#
loop_
_entity.id
_entity.type
_entity.pdbx_description
1 polymer ?
#
loop_
_entity_poly.entity_id
_entity_poly.type
_entity_poly.pdbx_seq_one_letter_code
_entity_poly.pdbx_strand_id
1 'polypeptide(L)'
;MNSTPSPELRPRPWDAVVVLFVVLLAIGTAVWFYGSLTRSGPAGYIITHRGQEVASGTLGEVREISIDGTYHLTIICDGESVHVSHSDCPTQDCVRTGSITHPGQSIVCLPEQVVVKLVGMKSGDGPDLVIG
;
A
#
# COMPACT_ATOMS: atom_id res chain seq x y z
N MET A 1 -26.37 34.46 -42.83
CA MET A 1 -25.50 33.69 -41.92
C MET A 1 -24.53 34.68 -41.28
N ASN A 2 -24.85 35.13 -40.07
CA ASN A 2 -24.04 36.09 -39.34
C ASN A 2 -22.98 35.35 -38.57
N SER A 3 -21.78 35.34 -39.12
CA SER A 3 -20.58 34.91 -38.37
C SER A 3 -20.26 36.01 -37.38
N THR A 4 -20.58 35.79 -36.11
CA THR A 4 -20.10 36.63 -35.02
C THR A 4 -18.59 36.46 -34.94
N PRO A 5 -17.81 37.54 -35.08
CA PRO A 5 -16.36 37.45 -34.88
C PRO A 5 -16.07 37.06 -33.43
N SER A 6 -15.36 35.97 -33.25
CA SER A 6 -14.83 35.60 -31.95
C SER A 6 -13.96 36.75 -31.41
N PRO A 7 -14.13 37.14 -30.15
CA PRO A 7 -13.28 38.17 -29.56
C PRO A 7 -11.84 37.72 -29.61
N GLU A 8 -11.01 38.44 -30.34
CA GLU A 8 -9.54 38.25 -30.27
C GLU A 8 -9.07 38.61 -28.86
N LEU A 9 -8.94 37.55 -28.07
CA LEU A 9 -8.32 37.61 -26.75
C LEU A 9 -6.84 37.87 -26.95
N ARG A 10 -6.45 39.14 -27.02
CA ARG A 10 -5.04 39.51 -26.93
C ARG A 10 -4.53 39.16 -25.52
N PRO A 11 -3.64 38.18 -25.38
CA PRO A 11 -3.13 37.80 -24.07
C PRO A 11 -2.37 39.00 -23.50
N ARG A 12 -2.89 39.53 -22.40
CA ARG A 12 -2.23 40.57 -21.64
C ARG A 12 -1.05 39.97 -20.90
N PRO A 13 0.10 40.65 -20.75
CA PRO A 13 1.24 40.07 -20.03
C PRO A 13 0.89 39.62 -18.59
N TRP A 14 -0.12 40.22 -18.02
CA TRP A 14 -0.66 39.83 -16.70
C TRP A 14 -1.34 38.47 -16.70
N ASP A 15 -1.96 38.06 -17.82
CA ASP A 15 -2.58 36.75 -17.95
C ASP A 15 -1.52 35.66 -17.96
N ALA A 16 -0.36 35.93 -18.56
CA ALA A 16 0.77 34.98 -18.52
C ALA A 16 1.31 34.83 -17.09
N VAL A 17 1.34 35.86 -16.28
CA VAL A 17 1.77 35.81 -14.88
C VAL A 17 0.77 34.98 -14.07
N VAL A 18 -0.54 35.18 -14.26
CA VAL A 18 -1.57 34.42 -13.56
C VAL A 18 -1.51 32.92 -13.94
N VAL A 19 -1.39 32.63 -15.24
CA VAL A 19 -1.26 31.23 -15.72
C VAL A 19 0.00 30.57 -15.15
N LEU A 20 1.13 31.28 -15.16
CA LEU A 20 2.38 30.77 -14.56
C LEU A 20 2.19 30.47 -13.07
N PHE A 21 1.54 31.36 -12.33
CA PHE A 21 1.27 31.17 -10.90
C PHE A 21 0.37 29.97 -10.62
N VAL A 22 -0.70 29.81 -11.40
CA VAL A 22 -1.60 28.65 -11.28
C VAL A 22 -0.87 27.34 -11.60
N VAL A 23 -0.05 27.32 -12.64
CA VAL A 23 0.76 26.14 -13.01
C VAL A 23 1.74 25.78 -11.90
N LEU A 24 2.43 26.77 -11.32
CA LEU A 24 3.35 26.53 -10.21
C LEU A 24 2.63 25.99 -8.96
N LEU A 25 1.45 26.54 -8.65
CA LEU A 25 0.64 26.02 -7.54
C LEU A 25 0.17 24.57 -7.81
N ALA A 26 -0.26 24.28 -9.04
CA ALA A 26 -0.69 22.95 -9.42
C ALA A 26 0.47 21.93 -9.32
N ILE A 27 1.65 22.30 -9.81
CA ILE A 27 2.84 21.45 -9.70
C ILE A 27 3.25 21.28 -8.22
N GLY A 28 3.25 22.36 -7.44
CA GLY A 28 3.58 22.33 -6.02
C GLY A 28 2.66 21.42 -5.23
N THR A 29 1.35 21.51 -5.45
CA THR A 29 0.37 20.64 -4.79
C THR A 29 0.49 19.19 -5.25
N ALA A 30 0.73 18.96 -6.54
CA ALA A 30 0.95 17.62 -7.07
C ALA A 30 2.20 16.97 -6.47
N VAL A 31 3.33 17.69 -6.46
CA VAL A 31 4.58 17.18 -5.87
C VAL A 31 4.41 16.89 -4.38
N TRP A 32 3.74 17.79 -3.65
CA TRP A 32 3.47 17.58 -2.23
C TRP A 32 2.57 16.36 -1.98
N PHE A 33 1.53 16.20 -2.78
CA PHE A 33 0.59 15.09 -2.68
C PHE A 33 1.26 13.76 -3.06
N TYR A 34 1.96 13.70 -4.18
CA TYR A 34 2.70 12.50 -4.61
C TYR A 34 3.87 12.18 -3.67
N GLY A 35 4.59 13.18 -3.18
CA GLY A 35 5.65 12.99 -2.21
C GLY A 35 5.14 12.49 -0.85
N SER A 36 3.90 12.79 -0.49
CA SER A 36 3.26 12.27 0.71
C SER A 36 2.85 10.79 0.56
N LEU A 37 2.40 10.40 -0.64
CA LEU A 37 2.02 9.01 -0.95
C LEU A 37 3.22 8.07 -1.02
N THR A 38 4.39 8.56 -1.47
CA THR A 38 5.62 7.76 -1.56
C THR A 38 6.40 7.67 -0.25
N ARG A 39 6.02 8.43 0.77
CA ARG A 39 6.54 8.30 2.13
C ARG A 39 5.82 7.20 2.92
N SER A 40 5.60 6.06 2.31
CA SER A 40 5.35 4.83 3.07
C SER A 40 6.64 4.51 3.80
N GLY A 41 6.68 4.76 5.11
CA GLY A 41 7.77 4.33 5.96
C GLY A 41 7.96 2.81 5.87
N PRO A 42 9.00 2.26 6.48
CA PRO A 42 9.23 0.83 6.47
C PRO A 42 7.93 0.13 6.87
N ALA A 43 7.47 -0.77 6.01
CA ALA A 43 6.29 -1.56 6.30
C ALA A 43 6.67 -2.67 7.26
N GLY A 44 5.83 -2.95 8.23
CA GLY A 44 5.90 -4.14 9.07
C GLY A 44 4.87 -5.15 8.63
N TYR A 45 5.05 -6.39 9.04
CA TYR A 45 4.05 -7.43 8.88
C TYR A 45 3.62 -7.98 10.23
N ILE A 46 2.35 -8.34 10.32
CA ILE A 46 1.77 -9.04 11.46
C ILE A 46 1.05 -10.26 10.92
N ILE A 47 1.40 -11.43 11.46
CA ILE A 47 0.77 -12.70 11.13
C ILE A 47 -0.01 -13.17 12.34
N THR A 48 -1.30 -13.33 12.16
CA THR A 48 -2.19 -13.88 13.20
C THR A 48 -2.73 -15.22 12.75
N HIS A 49 -2.78 -16.16 13.69
CA HIS A 49 -3.39 -17.47 13.53
C HIS A 49 -4.45 -17.67 14.60
N ARG A 50 -5.69 -17.89 14.20
CA ARG A 50 -6.84 -18.03 15.11
C ARG A 50 -7.00 -16.86 16.08
N GLY A 51 -6.69 -15.65 15.63
CA GLY A 51 -6.77 -14.44 16.42
C GLY A 51 -5.59 -14.17 17.36
N GLN A 52 -4.59 -15.05 17.36
CA GLN A 52 -3.35 -14.84 18.12
C GLN A 52 -2.22 -14.45 17.19
N GLU A 53 -1.43 -13.46 17.58
CA GLU A 53 -0.24 -13.08 16.85
C GLU A 53 0.84 -14.17 17.01
N VAL A 54 1.25 -14.75 15.89
CA VAL A 54 2.28 -15.81 15.85
C VAL A 54 3.61 -15.30 15.37
N ALA A 55 3.61 -14.24 14.56
CA ALA A 55 4.83 -13.60 14.08
C ALA A 55 4.55 -12.15 13.71
N SER A 56 5.51 -11.29 13.97
CA SER A 56 5.54 -9.91 13.50
C SER A 56 6.97 -9.49 13.23
N GLY A 57 7.15 -8.54 12.34
CA GLY A 57 8.47 -8.05 11.99
C GLY A 57 8.43 -6.89 11.02
N THR A 58 9.60 -6.39 10.69
CA THR A 58 9.79 -5.34 9.70
C THR A 58 10.04 -5.96 8.33
N LEU A 59 9.45 -5.42 7.27
CA LEU A 59 9.90 -5.70 5.91
C LEU A 59 11.34 -5.19 5.76
N GLY A 60 12.20 -6.02 5.23
CA GLY A 60 13.64 -5.74 5.08
C GLY A 60 14.48 -6.98 5.32
N GLU A 61 13.92 -8.00 5.97
CA GLU A 61 14.58 -9.27 6.16
C GLU A 61 13.87 -10.37 5.37
N VAL A 62 14.66 -11.20 4.70
CA VAL A 62 14.13 -12.40 4.06
C VAL A 62 13.86 -13.42 5.16
N ARG A 63 12.61 -13.77 5.35
CA ARG A 63 12.20 -14.75 6.37
C ARG A 63 11.12 -15.67 5.81
N GLU A 64 11.28 -16.92 6.08
CA GLU A 64 10.27 -17.96 5.83
C GLU A 64 9.59 -18.33 7.14
N ILE A 65 8.29 -18.31 7.16
CA ILE A 65 7.47 -18.63 8.34
C ILE A 65 6.51 -19.74 7.93
N SER A 66 6.65 -20.90 8.56
CA SER A 66 5.74 -22.03 8.38
C SER A 66 4.74 -22.05 9.52
N ILE A 67 3.48 -22.18 9.17
CA ILE A 67 2.37 -22.36 10.12
C ILE A 67 1.85 -23.75 9.95
N ASP A 68 1.99 -24.54 11.00
CA ASP A 68 1.47 -25.90 11.09
C ASP A 68 0.13 -25.89 11.84
N GLY A 69 -0.92 -26.21 11.14
CA GLY A 69 -2.26 -26.33 11.70
C GLY A 69 -2.99 -27.49 11.04
N THR A 70 -4.27 -27.33 10.79
CA THR A 70 -5.06 -28.28 9.99
C THR A 70 -4.57 -28.31 8.55
N TYR A 71 -4.10 -27.16 8.07
CA TYR A 71 -3.46 -26.96 6.76
C TYR A 71 -2.09 -26.35 6.95
N HIS A 72 -1.15 -26.79 6.15
CA HIS A 72 0.21 -26.25 6.14
C HIS A 72 0.25 -24.96 5.30
N LEU A 73 0.79 -23.90 5.86
CA LEU A 73 1.02 -22.64 5.15
C LEU A 73 2.48 -22.24 5.25
N THR A 74 3.07 -21.90 4.12
CA THR A 74 4.42 -21.31 4.07
C THR A 74 4.30 -19.88 3.58
N ILE A 75 4.69 -18.94 4.43
CA ILE A 75 4.68 -17.51 4.18
C ILE A 75 6.12 -17.07 3.97
N ILE A 76 6.37 -16.39 2.87
CA ILE A 76 7.69 -15.83 2.56
C ILE A 76 7.61 -14.31 2.61
N CYS A 77 8.49 -13.73 3.42
CA CYS A 77 8.79 -12.30 3.42
C CYS A 77 10.10 -12.14 2.64
N ASP A 78 10.08 -11.48 1.49
CA ASP A 78 11.26 -11.30 0.63
C ASP A 78 11.94 -9.93 0.78
N GLY A 79 11.60 -9.21 1.82
CA GLY A 79 12.16 -7.89 2.12
C GLY A 79 11.36 -6.71 1.58
N GLU A 80 10.64 -6.86 0.50
CA GLU A 80 9.78 -5.83 -0.09
C GLU A 80 8.31 -6.24 -0.12
N SER A 81 8.05 -7.52 -0.10
CA SER A 81 6.71 -8.09 -0.17
C SER A 81 6.53 -9.28 0.77
N VAL A 82 5.28 -9.61 1.02
CA VAL A 82 4.90 -10.83 1.73
C VAL A 82 3.92 -11.60 0.87
N HIS A 83 4.14 -12.89 0.74
CA HIS A 83 3.25 -13.78 0.00
C HIS A 83 3.20 -15.17 0.63
N VAL A 84 2.11 -15.88 0.35
CA VAL A 84 2.01 -17.29 0.68
C VAL A 84 2.55 -18.10 -0.49
N SER A 85 3.68 -18.78 -0.29
CA SER A 85 4.33 -19.57 -1.33
C SER A 85 3.67 -20.93 -1.52
N HIS A 86 3.19 -21.53 -0.43
CA HIS A 86 2.55 -22.82 -0.44
C HIS A 86 1.42 -22.87 0.59
N SER A 87 0.34 -23.56 0.24
CA SER A 87 -0.76 -23.84 1.14
C SER A 87 -1.45 -25.12 0.71
N ASP A 88 -1.77 -25.98 1.69
CA ASP A 88 -2.55 -27.21 1.48
C ASP A 88 -4.07 -26.97 1.59
N CYS A 89 -4.49 -25.71 1.75
CA CYS A 89 -5.91 -25.40 1.88
C CYS A 89 -6.66 -25.66 0.56
N PRO A 90 -7.91 -26.14 0.61
CA PRO A 90 -8.66 -26.56 -0.58
C PRO A 90 -8.99 -25.42 -1.54
N THR A 91 -9.15 -24.20 -1.03
CA THR A 91 -9.48 -23.02 -1.85
C THR A 91 -8.24 -22.39 -2.48
N GLN A 92 -7.07 -22.47 -1.83
CA GLN A 92 -5.82 -21.84 -2.22
C GLN A 92 -5.93 -20.32 -2.50
N ASP A 93 -6.92 -19.66 -1.93
CA ASP A 93 -7.14 -18.23 -2.14
C ASP A 93 -5.98 -17.41 -1.59
N CYS A 94 -5.37 -17.85 -0.49
CA CYS A 94 -4.19 -17.22 0.09
C CYS A 94 -2.98 -17.20 -0.88
N VAL A 95 -2.76 -18.29 -1.62
CA VAL A 95 -1.71 -18.36 -2.66
C VAL A 95 -2.10 -17.51 -3.87
N ARG A 96 -3.37 -17.53 -4.26
CA ARG A 96 -3.89 -16.77 -5.41
C ARG A 96 -3.91 -15.27 -5.17
N THR A 97 -3.99 -14.83 -3.93
CA THR A 97 -3.93 -13.40 -3.58
C THR A 97 -2.61 -12.78 -4.04
N GLY A 98 -1.55 -13.59 -4.16
CA GLY A 98 -0.24 -13.13 -4.59
C GLY A 98 0.50 -12.35 -3.50
N SER A 99 1.46 -11.53 -3.91
CA SER A 99 2.27 -10.74 -2.99
C SER A 99 1.61 -9.42 -2.63
N ILE A 100 1.71 -9.07 -1.35
CA ILE A 100 1.30 -7.79 -0.81
C ILE A 100 2.52 -6.94 -0.50
N THR A 101 2.50 -5.67 -0.90
CA THR A 101 3.65 -4.76 -0.84
C THR A 101 3.35 -3.46 -0.11
N HIS A 102 2.08 -3.12 0.06
CA HIS A 102 1.67 -1.84 0.63
C HIS A 102 1.01 -2.02 2.00
N PRO A 103 1.27 -1.09 2.94
CA PRO A 103 0.54 -1.06 4.21
C PRO A 103 -0.98 -1.01 3.99
N GLY A 104 -1.71 -1.76 4.79
CA GLY A 104 -3.17 -1.90 4.67
C GLY A 104 -3.63 -3.08 3.82
N GLN A 105 -2.74 -3.69 3.04
CA GLN A 105 -3.04 -4.95 2.35
C GLN A 105 -2.98 -6.13 3.33
N SER A 106 -3.78 -7.16 3.05
CA SER A 106 -3.81 -8.37 3.86
C SER A 106 -4.10 -9.60 3.01
N ILE A 107 -3.52 -10.73 3.42
CA ILE A 107 -3.84 -12.06 2.90
C ILE A 107 -4.61 -12.79 3.99
N VAL A 108 -5.74 -13.36 3.65
CA VAL A 108 -6.59 -14.09 4.60
C VAL A 108 -6.76 -15.52 4.12
N CYS A 109 -6.43 -16.47 4.99
CA CYS A 109 -6.72 -17.87 4.81
C CYS A 109 -7.85 -18.27 5.78
N LEU A 110 -9.07 -18.37 5.27
CA LEU A 110 -10.25 -18.67 6.09
C LEU A 110 -10.25 -20.07 6.70
N PRO A 111 -9.87 -21.15 5.97
CA PRO A 111 -9.89 -22.50 6.55
C PRO A 111 -9.00 -22.65 7.77
N GLU A 112 -7.83 -21.98 7.80
CA GLU A 112 -6.90 -22.03 8.92
C GLU A 112 -6.99 -20.80 9.84
N GLN A 113 -7.80 -19.80 9.47
CA GLN A 113 -7.92 -18.52 10.18
C GLN A 113 -6.57 -17.82 10.35
N VAL A 114 -5.76 -17.84 9.29
CA VAL A 114 -4.51 -17.09 9.21
C VAL A 114 -4.74 -15.77 8.51
N VAL A 115 -4.29 -14.70 9.12
CA VAL A 115 -4.31 -13.35 8.53
C VAL A 115 -2.90 -12.80 8.53
N VAL A 116 -2.42 -12.47 7.34
CA VAL A 116 -1.16 -11.75 7.13
C VAL A 116 -1.51 -10.31 6.77
N LYS A 117 -1.10 -9.35 7.57
CA LYS A 117 -1.41 -7.93 7.37
C LYS A 117 -0.12 -7.12 7.29
N LEU A 118 -0.04 -6.26 6.30
CA LEU A 118 1.00 -5.25 6.24
C LEU A 118 0.55 -3.97 6.96
N VAL A 119 1.40 -3.49 7.85
CA VAL A 119 1.20 -2.26 8.62
C VAL A 119 2.30 -1.25 8.32
N GLY A 120 1.94 0.03 8.22
CA GLY A 120 2.94 1.09 8.15
C GLY A 120 3.58 1.28 9.52
N MET A 121 4.90 1.19 9.61
CA MET A 121 5.62 1.57 10.82
C MET A 121 5.89 3.07 10.80
N LYS A 122 5.36 3.79 11.77
CA LYS A 122 5.88 5.11 12.11
C LYS A 122 7.17 4.92 12.89
N SER A 123 8.23 5.58 12.44
CA SER A 123 9.48 5.62 13.18
C SER A 123 9.23 6.14 14.60
N GLY A 124 9.27 5.27 15.60
CA GLY A 124 9.35 5.69 16.98
C GLY A 124 8.47 5.03 18.02
N ASP A 125 7.51 4.22 17.64
CA ASP A 125 6.73 3.48 18.64
C ASP A 125 5.99 2.30 17.99
N GLY A 126 5.79 1.24 18.75
CA GLY A 126 5.27 -0.04 18.33
C GLY A 126 4.07 -0.04 17.38
N PRO A 127 3.57 -1.20 16.97
CA PRO A 127 2.54 -1.32 15.96
C PRO A 127 1.29 -0.54 16.38
N ASP A 128 1.04 0.55 15.68
CA ASP A 128 -0.19 1.32 15.84
C ASP A 128 -1.35 0.46 15.31
N LEU A 129 -1.99 -0.26 16.21
CA LEU A 129 -3.22 -0.98 15.94
C LEU A 129 -4.32 0.05 15.65
N VAL A 130 -4.40 0.50 14.41
CA VAL A 130 -5.62 1.16 13.95
C VAL A 130 -6.67 0.07 13.74
N ILE A 131 -7.38 -0.23 14.81
CA ILE A 131 -8.63 -0.97 14.74
C ILE A 131 -9.66 0.00 14.18
N GLY A 132 -9.92 -0.12 12.92
CA GLY A 132 -11.03 0.56 12.25
C GLY A 132 -12.09 -0.41 11.84
#